data_ef3edc259ffe0c445f833ba457490369
#
_entry.id   ef3edc259ffe0c445f833ba457490369
#
_cell.length_a   1.000
_cell.length_b   1.000
_cell.length_c   1.000
_cell.angle_alpha   90.00
_cell.angle_beta   90.00
_cell.angle_gamma   90.00
#
_symmetry.space_group_name_H-M   'P 1'
#
loop_
_entity.id
_entity.type
_entity.pdbx_description
1 polymer ?
#
loop_
_entity_poly.entity_id
_entity_poly.type
_entity_poly.pdbx_seq_one_letter_code
_entity_poly.pdbx_strand_id
1 'polypeptide(L)'
;MQYFFSFAMSFLLMSIYAIACAVATFIENDFGISAAKALIYNNAWFDMLHLLLGLNLIGVIFYNKLFQKKKYSILLLHLSFIVILIGAGLTRYFGLEGGMHIRENQSSSTIVTREEFLKITDFDTNASFEFPISFTPLTQKHFEKTIDLNGEKLIISSIKYTPQKDSITPASLKLNINYQKANTQIILNPNFTNKQVVHFNLQGKNFTINWGPKEIKLPFALHLKDFILERYLGSMSPSSYTSKIQIIDKQNNIELDYDIFMNNVLDYGGYRFFQSSYDQDEKGTILSVNKDPGKIPTYIGYTLLILGFLWVLFDKNSRFHRLSI
;
A
#
# COMPACT_ATOMS: atom_id res chain seq x y z
N MET A 1 -25.67 23.98 5.32
CA MET A 1 -24.75 23.55 6.38
C MET A 1 -25.43 22.64 7.43
N GLN A 2 -26.62 22.96 7.92
CA GLN A 2 -27.31 22.20 8.98
C GLN A 2 -27.51 20.72 8.63
N TYR A 3 -27.93 20.42 7.41
CA TYR A 3 -28.14 19.05 6.92
C TYR A 3 -26.85 18.24 6.81
N PHE A 4 -25.74 18.90 6.42
CA PHE A 4 -24.46 18.21 6.26
C PHE A 4 -23.87 17.75 7.60
N PHE A 5 -24.06 18.51 8.69
CA PHE A 5 -23.59 18.15 10.03
C PHE A 5 -24.67 17.44 10.87
N SER A 6 -25.49 16.61 10.22
CA SER A 6 -26.54 15.83 10.86
C SER A 6 -26.14 14.37 11.05
N PHE A 7 -26.77 13.70 12.00
CA PHE A 7 -26.61 12.25 12.19
C PHE A 7 -26.94 11.45 10.93
N ALA A 8 -28.00 11.85 10.21
CA ALA A 8 -28.41 11.16 8.96
C ALA A 8 -27.30 11.24 7.89
N MET A 9 -26.64 12.39 7.75
CA MET A 9 -25.53 12.53 6.81
C MET A 9 -24.31 11.73 7.25
N SER A 10 -23.96 11.73 8.56
CA SER A 10 -22.89 10.87 9.08
C SER A 10 -23.16 9.41 8.77
N PHE A 11 -24.38 8.93 9.02
CA PHE A 11 -24.76 7.56 8.74
C PHE A 11 -24.70 7.23 7.25
N LEU A 12 -25.17 8.12 6.39
CA LEU A 12 -25.10 7.96 4.94
C LEU A 12 -23.63 7.83 4.45
N LEU A 13 -22.77 8.76 4.87
CA LEU A 13 -21.35 8.74 4.48
C LEU A 13 -20.63 7.48 4.98
N MET A 14 -20.88 7.07 6.23
CA MET A 14 -20.34 5.83 6.78
C MET A 14 -20.85 4.59 6.02
N SER A 15 -22.13 4.56 5.65
CA SER A 15 -22.70 3.46 4.87
C SER A 15 -22.08 3.36 3.48
N ILE A 16 -21.91 4.50 2.80
CA ILE A 16 -21.23 4.53 1.49
C ILE A 16 -19.79 4.05 1.63
N TYR A 17 -19.09 4.49 2.69
CA TYR A 17 -17.72 4.06 2.96
C TYR A 17 -17.63 2.54 3.19
N ALA A 18 -18.54 1.98 4.00
CA ALA A 18 -18.60 0.55 4.27
C ALA A 18 -18.92 -0.27 3.00
N ILE A 19 -19.89 0.20 2.18
CA ILE A 19 -20.23 -0.43 0.91
C ILE A 19 -19.02 -0.39 -0.05
N ALA A 20 -18.31 0.73 -0.12
CA ALA A 20 -17.11 0.85 -0.94
C ALA A 20 -16.04 -0.16 -0.53
N CYS A 21 -15.78 -0.33 0.78
CA CYS A 21 -14.85 -1.34 1.29
C CYS A 21 -15.32 -2.78 0.98
N ALA A 22 -16.62 -3.06 1.12
CA ALA A 22 -17.18 -4.36 0.76
C ALA A 22 -17.00 -4.68 -0.74
N VAL A 23 -17.33 -3.71 -1.61
CA VAL A 23 -17.12 -3.85 -3.06
C VAL A 23 -15.63 -4.04 -3.38
N ALA A 24 -14.73 -3.33 -2.69
CA ALA A 24 -13.29 -3.51 -2.87
C ALA A 24 -12.85 -4.95 -2.56
N THR A 25 -13.41 -5.58 -1.52
CA THR A 25 -13.10 -6.97 -1.16
C THR A 25 -13.51 -7.96 -2.26
N PHE A 26 -14.67 -7.76 -2.89
CA PHE A 26 -15.09 -8.58 -4.03
C PHE A 26 -14.20 -8.36 -5.26
N ILE A 27 -13.85 -7.11 -5.56
CA ILE A 27 -12.91 -6.80 -6.65
C ILE A 27 -11.53 -7.43 -6.38
N GLU A 28 -11.06 -7.40 -5.13
CA GLU A 28 -9.80 -8.02 -4.76
C GLU A 28 -9.81 -9.54 -4.97
N ASN A 29 -10.91 -10.21 -4.60
CA ASN A 29 -11.08 -11.64 -4.80
C ASN A 29 -11.04 -12.05 -6.27
N ASP A 30 -11.70 -11.29 -7.14
CA ASP A 30 -11.89 -11.66 -8.55
C ASP A 30 -10.77 -11.16 -9.47
N PHE A 31 -10.17 -9.99 -9.15
CA PHE A 31 -9.24 -9.28 -10.02
C PHE A 31 -7.91 -8.90 -9.34
N GLY A 32 -7.75 -9.27 -8.07
CA GLY A 32 -6.55 -9.03 -7.27
C GLY A 32 -6.49 -7.65 -6.62
N ILE A 33 -5.56 -7.52 -5.65
CA ILE A 33 -5.40 -6.32 -4.80
C ILE A 33 -5.10 -5.05 -5.61
N SER A 34 -4.38 -5.15 -6.73
CA SER A 34 -4.06 -4.01 -7.59
C SER A 34 -5.30 -3.39 -8.21
N ALA A 35 -6.31 -4.22 -8.57
CA ALA A 35 -7.58 -3.74 -9.10
C ALA A 35 -8.41 -3.03 -8.03
N ALA A 36 -8.51 -3.59 -6.82
CA ALA A 36 -9.20 -2.96 -5.70
C ALA A 36 -8.54 -1.62 -5.32
N LYS A 37 -7.20 -1.57 -5.25
CA LYS A 37 -6.46 -0.32 -5.02
C LYS A 37 -6.73 0.71 -6.12
N ALA A 38 -6.66 0.34 -7.39
CA ALA A 38 -6.84 1.26 -8.51
C ALA A 38 -8.26 1.82 -8.62
N LEU A 39 -9.29 0.99 -8.38
CA LEU A 39 -10.69 1.39 -8.55
C LEU A 39 -11.26 2.11 -7.34
N ILE A 40 -10.85 1.72 -6.13
CA ILE A 40 -11.44 2.22 -4.89
C ILE A 40 -10.39 2.91 -4.04
N TYR A 41 -9.46 2.19 -3.42
CA TYR A 41 -8.60 2.74 -2.37
C TYR A 41 -7.69 3.88 -2.84
N ASN A 42 -7.12 3.82 -4.06
CA ASN A 42 -6.23 4.84 -4.61
C ASN A 42 -6.95 5.80 -5.57
N ASN A 43 -8.29 5.83 -5.56
CA ASN A 43 -9.05 6.70 -6.44
C ASN A 43 -9.48 7.99 -5.73
N ALA A 44 -9.46 9.10 -6.48
CA ALA A 44 -9.80 10.43 -5.94
C ALA A 44 -11.22 10.53 -5.35
N TRP A 45 -12.19 9.75 -5.87
CA TRP A 45 -13.53 9.75 -5.30
C TRP A 45 -13.56 9.19 -3.86
N PHE A 46 -12.73 8.17 -3.59
CA PHE A 46 -12.62 7.59 -2.25
C PHE A 46 -11.88 8.54 -1.30
N ASP A 47 -10.88 9.28 -1.78
CA ASP A 47 -10.25 10.38 -1.03
C ASP A 47 -11.26 11.45 -0.64
N MET A 48 -12.11 11.84 -1.60
CA MET A 48 -13.15 12.82 -1.35
C MET A 48 -14.17 12.32 -0.32
N LEU A 49 -14.57 11.05 -0.40
CA LEU A 49 -15.45 10.43 0.57
C LEU A 49 -14.83 10.41 1.97
N HIS A 50 -13.55 10.05 2.06
CA HIS A 50 -12.77 10.04 3.31
C HIS A 50 -12.70 11.44 3.92
N LEU A 51 -12.40 12.46 3.12
CA LEU A 51 -12.36 13.87 3.55
C LEU A 51 -13.75 14.36 4.00
N LEU A 52 -14.80 14.07 3.24
CA LEU A 52 -16.17 14.47 3.57
C LEU A 52 -16.64 13.84 4.89
N LEU A 53 -16.29 12.57 5.13
CA LEU A 53 -16.59 11.89 6.38
C LEU A 53 -15.85 12.55 7.56
N GLY A 54 -14.57 12.85 7.41
CA GLY A 54 -13.78 13.55 8.42
C GLY A 54 -14.34 14.93 8.74
N LEU A 55 -14.66 15.74 7.72
CA LEU A 55 -15.25 17.06 7.88
C LEU A 55 -16.64 16.99 8.54
N ASN A 56 -17.44 15.99 8.16
CA ASN A 56 -18.75 15.78 8.81
C ASN A 56 -18.61 15.46 10.29
N LEU A 57 -17.72 14.53 10.67
CA LEU A 57 -17.50 14.17 12.09
C LEU A 57 -17.02 15.36 12.92
N ILE A 58 -16.07 16.14 12.38
CA ILE A 58 -15.60 17.38 13.02
C ILE A 58 -16.76 18.37 13.16
N GLY A 59 -17.51 18.59 12.09
CA GLY A 59 -18.64 19.53 12.08
C GLY A 59 -19.74 19.13 13.05
N VAL A 60 -20.04 17.83 13.21
CA VAL A 60 -21.00 17.33 14.21
C VAL A 60 -20.58 17.70 15.63
N ILE A 61 -19.29 17.62 15.96
CA ILE A 61 -18.77 17.99 17.28
C ILE A 61 -19.08 19.47 17.59
N PHE A 62 -18.74 20.37 16.64
CA PHE A 62 -18.90 21.81 16.83
C PHE A 62 -20.35 22.26 16.73
N TYR A 63 -21.08 21.79 15.72
CA TYR A 63 -22.48 22.18 15.48
C TYR A 63 -23.40 21.74 16.61
N ASN A 64 -23.24 20.52 17.11
CA ASN A 64 -24.04 20.01 18.23
C ASN A 64 -23.49 20.46 19.58
N LYS A 65 -22.40 21.24 19.61
CA LYS A 65 -21.79 21.77 20.84
C LYS A 65 -21.53 20.67 21.87
N LEU A 66 -20.98 19.52 21.42
CA LEU A 66 -20.84 18.33 22.28
C LEU A 66 -20.01 18.61 23.53
N PHE A 67 -18.95 19.41 23.39
CA PHE A 67 -18.11 19.83 24.51
C PHE A 67 -18.86 20.73 25.50
N GLN A 68 -19.56 21.76 24.98
CA GLN A 68 -20.30 22.70 25.81
C GLN A 68 -21.46 22.03 26.56
N LYS A 69 -22.12 21.06 25.91
CA LYS A 69 -23.20 20.26 26.48
C LYS A 69 -22.72 19.11 27.38
N LYS A 70 -21.43 19.04 27.67
CA LYS A 70 -20.79 18.00 28.50
C LYS A 70 -21.12 16.56 28.04
N LYS A 71 -21.32 16.32 26.71
CA LYS A 71 -21.59 15.00 26.15
C LYS A 71 -20.26 14.29 25.82
N TYR A 72 -19.43 14.08 26.84
CA TYR A 72 -18.06 13.61 26.68
C TYR A 72 -17.97 12.20 26.14
N SER A 73 -18.90 11.31 26.45
CA SER A 73 -18.94 9.94 25.89
C SER A 73 -19.13 9.93 24.36
N ILE A 74 -20.06 10.76 23.86
CA ILE A 74 -20.30 10.91 22.42
C ILE A 74 -19.15 11.66 21.75
N LEU A 75 -18.59 12.68 22.42
CA LEU A 75 -17.41 13.40 21.93
C LEU A 75 -16.23 12.44 21.73
N LEU A 76 -15.97 11.54 22.69
CA LEU A 76 -14.89 10.56 22.60
C LEU A 76 -15.07 9.62 21.39
N LEU A 77 -16.30 9.16 21.12
CA LEU A 77 -16.60 8.35 19.94
C LEU A 77 -16.30 9.10 18.63
N HIS A 78 -16.67 10.37 18.51
CA HIS A 78 -16.36 11.15 17.31
C HIS A 78 -14.85 11.37 17.14
N LEU A 79 -14.15 11.68 18.23
CA LEU A 79 -12.69 11.83 18.21
C LEU A 79 -11.98 10.53 17.83
N SER A 80 -12.47 9.38 18.33
CA SER A 80 -11.89 8.08 17.97
C SER A 80 -11.97 7.80 16.47
N PHE A 81 -13.13 8.06 15.84
CA PHE A 81 -13.27 7.93 14.39
C PHE A 81 -12.37 8.89 13.62
N ILE A 82 -12.23 10.14 14.07
CA ILE A 82 -11.32 11.11 13.45
C ILE A 82 -9.87 10.59 13.49
N VAL A 83 -9.44 10.06 14.64
CA VAL A 83 -8.09 9.49 14.79
C VAL A 83 -7.88 8.27 13.89
N ILE A 84 -8.90 7.39 13.78
CA ILE A 84 -8.87 6.25 12.86
C ILE A 84 -8.73 6.73 11.40
N LEU A 85 -9.51 7.74 10.99
CA LEU A 85 -9.44 8.30 9.63
C LEU A 85 -8.05 8.92 9.35
N ILE A 86 -7.47 9.63 10.31
CA ILE A 86 -6.11 10.15 10.19
C ILE A 86 -5.12 9.01 10.02
N GLY A 87 -5.23 7.95 10.83
CA GLY A 87 -4.39 6.75 10.69
C GLY A 87 -4.52 6.11 9.31
N ALA A 88 -5.75 5.90 8.83
CA ALA A 88 -6.01 5.36 7.50
C ALA A 88 -5.43 6.24 6.38
N GLY A 89 -5.52 7.56 6.50
CA GLY A 89 -4.88 8.51 5.59
C GLY A 89 -3.35 8.39 5.60
N LEU A 90 -2.73 8.31 6.78
CA LEU A 90 -1.28 8.13 6.90
C LEU A 90 -0.81 6.81 6.26
N THR A 91 -1.50 5.70 6.52
CA THR A 91 -1.21 4.40 5.88
C THR A 91 -1.31 4.52 4.36
N ARG A 92 -2.36 5.14 3.85
CA ARG A 92 -2.58 5.26 2.42
C ARG A 92 -1.50 6.04 1.70
N TYR A 93 -1.09 7.21 2.23
CA TYR A 93 -0.16 8.11 1.55
C TYR A 93 1.31 7.82 1.85
N PHE A 94 1.61 7.25 2.99
CA PHE A 94 2.98 7.04 3.47
C PHE A 94 3.31 5.57 3.79
N GLY A 95 2.33 4.68 3.62
CA GLY A 95 2.53 3.25 3.74
C GLY A 95 3.38 2.70 2.59
N LEU A 96 4.14 1.65 2.88
CA LEU A 96 4.93 0.92 1.90
C LEU A 96 4.67 -0.58 2.09
N GLU A 97 4.39 -1.25 1.01
CA GLU A 97 4.24 -2.71 0.96
C GLU A 97 5.20 -3.29 -0.07
N GLY A 98 5.87 -4.36 0.28
CA GLY A 98 6.78 -5.02 -0.61
C GLY A 98 7.12 -6.43 -0.18
N GLY A 99 8.07 -7.04 -0.85
CA GLY A 99 8.64 -8.33 -0.53
C GLY A 99 10.15 -8.25 -0.43
N MET A 100 10.74 -9.13 0.38
CA MET A 100 12.17 -9.33 0.46
C MET A 100 12.44 -10.83 0.28
N HIS A 101 13.23 -11.18 -0.71
CA HIS A 101 13.68 -12.54 -0.93
C HIS A 101 15.12 -12.70 -0.43
N ILE A 102 15.37 -13.75 0.35
CA ILE A 102 16.68 -14.04 0.91
C ILE A 102 16.95 -15.54 0.80
N ARG A 103 18.07 -15.91 0.19
CA ARG A 103 18.56 -17.28 0.15
C ARG A 103 19.36 -17.60 1.41
N GLU A 104 19.41 -18.88 1.81
CA GLU A 104 20.27 -19.32 2.91
C GLU A 104 21.71 -18.86 2.71
N ASN A 105 22.33 -18.46 3.81
CA ASN A 105 23.69 -17.90 3.87
C ASN A 105 23.89 -16.62 3.03
N GLN A 106 22.79 -15.94 2.63
CA GLN A 106 22.84 -14.67 1.94
C GLN A 106 22.21 -13.56 2.77
N SER A 107 22.59 -12.32 2.43
CA SER A 107 22.02 -11.12 3.04
C SER A 107 21.30 -10.30 2.00
N SER A 108 20.18 -9.71 2.39
CA SER A 108 19.46 -8.74 1.57
C SER A 108 19.18 -7.46 2.36
N SER A 109 19.36 -6.32 1.72
CA SER A 109 18.93 -5.00 2.21
C SER A 109 17.91 -4.35 1.27
N THR A 110 17.34 -5.11 0.34
CA THR A 110 16.48 -4.56 -0.72
C THR A 110 15.08 -5.10 -0.59
N ILE A 111 14.11 -4.18 -0.55
CA ILE A 111 12.68 -4.47 -0.65
C ILE A 111 12.25 -4.23 -2.10
N VAL A 112 11.47 -5.15 -2.65
CA VAL A 112 10.81 -5.01 -3.94
C VAL A 112 9.37 -4.61 -3.68
N THR A 113 8.93 -3.43 -4.15
CA THR A 113 7.57 -2.94 -3.91
C THR A 113 6.51 -3.81 -4.59
N ARG A 114 5.30 -3.85 -4.04
CA ARG A 114 4.14 -4.44 -4.74
C ARG A 114 3.58 -3.52 -5.82
N GLU A 115 3.79 -2.22 -5.67
CA GLU A 115 3.38 -1.24 -6.67
C GLU A 115 4.36 -1.24 -7.84
N GLU A 116 3.82 -1.11 -9.05
CA GLU A 116 4.59 -1.06 -10.27
C GLU A 116 4.85 0.39 -10.68
N PHE A 117 6.02 0.62 -11.25
CA PHE A 117 6.47 1.92 -11.71
C PHE A 117 6.93 1.85 -13.15
N LEU A 118 6.66 2.91 -13.89
CA LEU A 118 7.32 3.21 -15.14
C LEU A 118 8.52 4.08 -14.83
N LYS A 119 9.72 3.58 -15.10
CA LYS A 119 10.96 4.31 -14.93
C LYS A 119 11.55 4.65 -16.28
N ILE A 120 11.84 5.93 -16.50
CA ILE A 120 12.57 6.41 -17.67
C ILE A 120 13.83 7.11 -17.20
N THR A 121 14.94 6.83 -17.89
CA THR A 121 16.23 7.45 -17.58
C THR A 121 16.79 8.06 -18.88
N ASP A 122 17.18 9.32 -18.81
CA ASP A 122 17.98 10.00 -19.80
C ASP A 122 19.43 9.61 -19.56
N PHE A 123 20.07 8.97 -20.55
CA PHE A 123 21.42 8.46 -20.43
C PHE A 123 22.47 9.56 -20.44
N ASP A 124 22.17 10.68 -21.09
CA ASP A 124 23.11 11.79 -21.26
C ASP A 124 23.25 12.62 -19.98
N THR A 125 22.15 12.80 -19.27
CA THR A 125 22.10 13.57 -18.00
C THR A 125 22.09 12.68 -16.77
N ASN A 126 21.89 11.37 -16.93
CA ASN A 126 21.66 10.40 -15.87
C ASN A 126 20.43 10.73 -15.00
N ALA A 127 19.54 11.57 -15.50
CA ALA A 127 18.30 11.93 -14.84
C ALA A 127 17.29 10.79 -14.96
N SER A 128 16.68 10.42 -13.84
CA SER A 128 15.74 9.30 -13.76
C SER A 128 14.40 9.76 -13.23
N PHE A 129 13.32 9.41 -13.91
CA PHE A 129 11.96 9.75 -13.57
C PHE A 129 11.15 8.48 -13.35
N GLU A 130 10.43 8.42 -12.24
CA GLU A 130 9.63 7.26 -11.85
C GLU A 130 8.18 7.68 -11.66
N PHE A 131 7.26 6.95 -12.29
CA PHE A 131 5.82 7.21 -12.21
C PHE A 131 5.11 5.93 -11.75
N PRO A 132 4.32 6.00 -10.67
CA PRO A 132 3.48 4.87 -10.29
C PRO A 132 2.44 4.62 -11.38
N ILE A 133 2.26 3.37 -11.76
CA ILE A 133 1.27 2.95 -12.73
C ILE A 133 0.40 1.84 -12.16
N SER A 134 -0.89 1.90 -12.47
CA SER A 134 -1.88 0.93 -11.99
C SER A 134 -2.75 0.49 -13.16
N PHE A 135 -2.16 -0.33 -14.04
CA PHE A 135 -2.91 -0.98 -15.11
C PHE A 135 -3.51 -2.29 -14.58
N THR A 136 -4.81 -2.45 -14.74
CA THR A 136 -5.52 -3.66 -14.35
C THR A 136 -6.47 -4.08 -15.45
N PRO A 137 -6.99 -5.31 -15.49
CA PRO A 137 -7.98 -5.73 -16.46
C PRO A 137 -9.22 -4.84 -16.51
N LEU A 138 -9.56 -4.20 -15.38
CA LEU A 138 -10.74 -3.34 -15.22
C LEU A 138 -10.46 -1.86 -15.47
N THR A 139 -9.18 -1.43 -15.38
CA THR A 139 -8.80 -0.03 -15.52
C THR A 139 -7.79 0.14 -16.65
N GLN A 140 -8.28 0.44 -17.83
CA GLN A 140 -7.46 0.92 -18.94
C GLN A 140 -7.39 2.46 -18.87
N LYS A 141 -6.90 3.02 -17.75
CA LYS A 141 -6.76 4.46 -17.63
C LYS A 141 -5.75 4.97 -18.66
N HIS A 142 -6.14 6.00 -19.39
CA HIS A 142 -5.20 6.76 -20.19
C HIS A 142 -4.11 7.34 -19.28
N PHE A 143 -2.88 6.89 -19.50
CA PHE A 143 -1.70 7.39 -18.79
C PHE A 143 -0.99 8.37 -19.71
N GLU A 144 -0.81 9.58 -19.25
CA GLU A 144 0.01 10.57 -19.92
C GLU A 144 0.85 11.33 -18.90
N LYS A 145 2.14 11.41 -19.17
CA LYS A 145 3.10 12.17 -18.35
C LYS A 145 4.01 12.98 -19.24
N THR A 146 4.21 14.21 -18.85
CA THR A 146 5.15 15.13 -19.48
C THR A 146 6.33 15.35 -18.55
N ILE A 147 7.53 15.14 -19.05
CA ILE A 147 8.82 15.37 -18.37
C ILE A 147 9.47 16.56 -19.05
N ASP A 148 9.92 17.52 -18.26
CA ASP A 148 10.73 18.64 -18.77
C ASP A 148 12.21 18.26 -18.71
N LEU A 149 12.87 18.24 -19.84
CA LEU A 149 14.29 17.95 -20.02
C LEU A 149 15.02 19.20 -20.47
N ASN A 150 15.30 20.13 -19.55
CA ASN A 150 15.98 21.40 -19.82
C ASN A 150 15.22 22.29 -20.84
N GLY A 151 13.91 22.42 -20.67
CA GLY A 151 13.04 23.22 -21.55
C GLY A 151 12.44 22.44 -22.73
N GLU A 152 12.84 21.20 -22.96
CA GLU A 152 12.28 20.30 -23.96
C GLU A 152 11.35 19.28 -23.30
N LYS A 153 10.18 19.05 -23.89
CA LYS A 153 9.16 18.17 -23.32
C LYS A 153 9.26 16.77 -23.90
N LEU A 154 9.43 15.78 -23.01
CA LEU A 154 9.24 14.38 -23.30
C LEU A 154 7.85 13.98 -22.83
N ILE A 155 6.98 13.54 -23.75
CA ILE A 155 5.61 13.11 -23.45
C ILE A 155 5.52 11.61 -23.61
N ILE A 156 5.07 10.93 -22.55
CA ILE A 156 4.85 9.49 -22.52
C ILE A 156 3.36 9.24 -22.36
N SER A 157 2.75 8.52 -23.30
CA SER A 157 1.33 8.19 -23.24
C SER A 157 1.10 6.69 -23.46
N SER A 158 0.11 6.12 -22.75
CA SER A 158 -0.29 4.73 -22.97
C SER A 158 -1.19 4.62 -24.20
N ILE A 159 -0.88 3.66 -25.07
CA ILE A 159 -1.72 3.30 -26.22
C ILE A 159 -2.67 2.17 -25.81
N LYS A 160 -2.11 1.09 -25.25
CA LYS A 160 -2.87 -0.12 -24.92
C LYS A 160 -2.19 -0.91 -23.80
N TYR A 161 -2.98 -1.35 -22.86
CA TYR A 161 -2.58 -2.37 -21.88
C TYR A 161 -3.24 -3.69 -22.25
N THR A 162 -2.48 -4.76 -22.25
CA THR A 162 -2.98 -6.13 -22.43
C THR A 162 -2.66 -6.90 -21.16
N PRO A 163 -3.67 -7.34 -20.40
CA PRO A 163 -3.44 -8.10 -19.17
C PRO A 163 -2.85 -9.48 -19.47
N GLN A 164 -2.18 -10.05 -18.51
CA GLN A 164 -1.72 -11.44 -18.57
C GLN A 164 -2.92 -12.37 -18.73
N LYS A 165 -2.86 -13.28 -19.70
CA LYS A 165 -3.92 -14.26 -19.96
C LYS A 165 -3.63 -15.62 -19.35
N ASP A 166 -2.37 -16.02 -19.37
CA ASP A 166 -1.88 -17.31 -18.90
C ASP A 166 -0.41 -17.18 -18.44
N SER A 167 0.17 -18.26 -17.96
CA SER A 167 1.58 -18.29 -17.54
C SER A 167 2.60 -18.08 -18.67
N ILE A 168 2.17 -18.18 -19.93
CA ILE A 168 3.04 -18.09 -21.12
C ILE A 168 3.01 -16.67 -21.69
N THR A 169 1.84 -16.01 -21.65
CA THR A 169 1.65 -14.69 -22.27
C THR A 169 1.68 -13.61 -21.18
N PRO A 170 2.83 -12.94 -20.98
CA PRO A 170 2.94 -11.90 -19.97
C PRO A 170 2.05 -10.69 -20.31
N ALA A 171 1.72 -9.91 -19.30
CA ALA A 171 1.10 -8.60 -19.54
C ALA A 171 1.98 -7.75 -20.45
N SER A 172 1.38 -6.86 -21.23
CA SER A 172 2.13 -5.94 -22.09
C SER A 172 1.52 -4.54 -22.05
N LEU A 173 2.40 -3.54 -22.09
CA LEU A 173 2.06 -2.13 -22.12
C LEU A 173 2.66 -1.49 -23.36
N LYS A 174 1.81 -1.05 -24.28
CA LYS A 174 2.22 -0.30 -25.47
C LYS A 174 2.17 1.17 -25.16
N LEU A 175 3.32 1.84 -25.27
CA LEU A 175 3.48 3.28 -25.03
C LEU A 175 3.80 4.00 -26.33
N ASN A 176 3.40 5.26 -26.38
CA ASN A 176 3.82 6.26 -27.34
C ASN A 176 4.68 7.29 -26.63
N ILE A 177 5.87 7.52 -27.17
CA ILE A 177 6.83 8.48 -26.60
C ILE A 177 7.13 9.54 -27.64
N ASN A 178 6.82 10.77 -27.29
CA ASN A 178 7.05 11.95 -28.13
C ASN A 178 8.14 12.81 -27.51
N TYR A 179 9.15 13.14 -28.26
CA TYR A 179 10.19 14.08 -27.88
C TYR A 179 10.45 15.04 -29.05
N GLN A 180 10.21 16.33 -28.84
CA GLN A 180 10.25 17.35 -29.90
C GLN A 180 9.35 16.95 -31.11
N LYS A 181 9.98 16.68 -32.28
CA LYS A 181 9.28 16.26 -33.51
C LYS A 181 9.33 14.75 -33.76
N ALA A 182 10.05 14.00 -32.91
CA ALA A 182 10.17 12.56 -33.05
C ALA A 182 9.15 11.81 -32.18
N ASN A 183 8.67 10.70 -32.71
CA ASN A 183 7.72 9.81 -32.06
C ASN A 183 8.20 8.37 -32.21
N THR A 184 8.11 7.60 -31.14
CA THR A 184 8.37 6.17 -31.15
C THR A 184 7.34 5.40 -30.34
N GLN A 185 7.08 4.15 -30.74
CA GLN A 185 6.20 3.26 -29.98
C GLN A 185 7.04 2.13 -29.38
N ILE A 186 6.84 1.89 -28.09
CA ILE A 186 7.56 0.88 -27.33
C ILE A 186 6.56 -0.07 -26.68
N ILE A 187 6.89 -1.36 -26.67
CA ILE A 187 6.13 -2.37 -25.95
C ILE A 187 6.99 -2.82 -24.76
N LEU A 188 6.43 -2.72 -23.56
CA LEU A 188 7.03 -3.17 -22.32
C LEU A 188 6.26 -4.36 -21.78
N ASN A 189 7.00 -5.34 -21.26
CA ASN A 189 6.44 -6.43 -20.48
C ASN A 189 6.93 -6.29 -19.03
N PRO A 190 6.07 -6.48 -18.01
CA PRO A 190 6.52 -6.47 -16.65
C PRO A 190 7.36 -7.72 -16.41
N ASN A 191 8.58 -7.53 -15.99
CA ASN A 191 9.42 -8.65 -15.63
C ASN A 191 9.88 -8.49 -14.20
N PHE A 192 9.42 -9.40 -13.32
CA PHE A 192 9.73 -9.38 -11.92
C PHE A 192 11.13 -9.92 -11.60
N THR A 193 11.70 -10.72 -12.51
CA THR A 193 13.00 -11.39 -12.30
C THR A 193 14.14 -10.78 -13.09
N ASN A 194 13.90 -10.37 -14.34
CA ASN A 194 14.89 -9.70 -15.18
C ASN A 194 14.28 -8.39 -15.69
N LYS A 195 14.70 -7.26 -15.14
CA LYS A 195 14.24 -5.94 -15.58
C LYS A 195 14.48 -5.79 -17.07
N GLN A 196 13.40 -5.94 -17.86
CA GLN A 196 13.47 -5.65 -19.28
C GLN A 196 13.65 -4.15 -19.44
N VAL A 197 14.87 -3.71 -19.69
CA VAL A 197 15.20 -2.32 -20.00
C VAL A 197 15.20 -2.19 -21.51
N VAL A 198 14.32 -1.34 -22.03
CA VAL A 198 14.28 -1.02 -23.47
C VAL A 198 15.08 0.27 -23.69
N HIS A 199 16.08 0.17 -24.55
CA HIS A 199 16.90 1.31 -24.99
C HIS A 199 16.34 1.87 -26.29
N PHE A 200 16.24 3.19 -26.37
CA PHE A 200 15.79 3.87 -27.57
C PHE A 200 16.46 5.23 -27.72
N ASN A 201 16.55 5.71 -28.96
CA ASN A 201 17.11 7.01 -29.30
C ASN A 201 16.03 7.89 -29.91
N LEU A 202 15.93 9.15 -29.48
CA LEU A 202 15.09 10.18 -30.05
C LEU A 202 15.90 11.47 -30.20
N GLN A 203 16.01 11.96 -31.43
CA GLN A 203 16.72 13.21 -31.74
C GLN A 203 18.17 13.26 -31.21
N GLY A 204 18.86 12.11 -31.27
CA GLY A 204 20.25 12.00 -30.81
C GLY A 204 20.43 11.80 -29.32
N LYS A 205 19.36 11.87 -28.51
CA LYS A 205 19.39 11.54 -27.09
C LYS A 205 19.06 10.06 -26.84
N ASN A 206 19.78 9.44 -25.91
CA ASN A 206 19.61 8.05 -25.55
C ASN A 206 18.78 7.94 -24.26
N PHE A 207 17.74 7.16 -24.32
CA PHE A 207 16.85 6.88 -23.21
C PHE A 207 16.77 5.40 -22.90
N THR A 208 16.48 5.12 -21.63
CA THR A 208 16.06 3.79 -21.22
C THR A 208 14.70 3.86 -20.56
N ILE A 209 13.88 2.86 -20.79
CA ILE A 209 12.58 2.73 -20.14
C ILE A 209 12.37 1.29 -19.66
N ASN A 210 11.82 1.17 -18.46
CA ASN A 210 11.43 -0.12 -17.93
C ASN A 210 10.12 0.00 -17.12
N TRP A 211 9.42 -1.09 -17.03
CA TRP A 211 8.20 -1.24 -16.25
C TRP A 211 8.35 -2.39 -15.26
N GLY A 212 8.03 -2.13 -14.00
CA GLY A 212 8.10 -3.13 -12.93
C GLY A 212 8.11 -2.55 -11.54
N PRO A 213 8.28 -3.40 -10.54
CA PRO A 213 8.38 -2.97 -9.16
C PRO A 213 9.63 -2.13 -8.91
N LYS A 214 9.57 -1.28 -7.91
CA LYS A 214 10.70 -0.46 -7.44
C LYS A 214 11.48 -1.21 -6.37
N GLU A 215 12.81 -1.10 -6.43
CA GLU A 215 13.68 -1.57 -5.37
C GLU A 215 13.99 -0.44 -4.39
N ILE A 216 13.80 -0.72 -3.11
CA ILE A 216 14.09 0.20 -2.02
C ILE A 216 15.16 -0.41 -1.16
N LYS A 217 16.29 0.28 -1.02
CA LYS A 217 17.37 -0.14 -0.14
C LYS A 217 17.11 0.28 1.30
N LEU A 218 17.24 -0.66 2.21
CA LEU A 218 17.17 -0.44 3.64
C LEU A 218 18.54 0.00 4.18
N PRO A 219 18.59 0.75 5.29
CA PRO A 219 19.83 1.12 5.95
C PRO A 219 20.48 -0.05 6.72
N PHE A 220 19.80 -1.20 6.81
CA PHE A 220 20.26 -2.44 7.43
C PHE A 220 20.06 -3.61 6.47
N ALA A 221 20.63 -4.75 6.79
CA ALA A 221 20.45 -5.99 6.05
C ALA A 221 19.89 -7.09 6.95
N LEU A 222 19.15 -8.02 6.35
CA LEU A 222 18.76 -9.27 6.96
C LEU A 222 19.57 -10.40 6.32
N HIS A 223 20.25 -11.20 7.13
CA HIS A 223 20.99 -12.37 6.73
C HIS A 223 20.18 -13.62 7.12
N LEU A 224 19.89 -14.50 6.16
CA LEU A 224 19.20 -15.76 6.43
C LEU A 224 20.24 -16.82 6.80
N LYS A 225 20.26 -17.23 8.06
CA LYS A 225 21.17 -18.28 8.57
C LYS A 225 20.66 -19.67 8.17
N ASP A 226 19.35 -19.90 8.34
CA ASP A 226 18.72 -21.21 8.17
C ASP A 226 17.23 -21.05 7.89
N PHE A 227 16.67 -21.91 7.05
CA PHE A 227 15.24 -21.97 6.78
C PHE A 227 14.71 -23.35 7.15
N ILE A 228 13.78 -23.43 8.08
CA ILE A 228 13.23 -24.66 8.60
C ILE A 228 11.79 -24.82 8.12
N LEU A 229 11.53 -25.93 7.43
CA LEU A 229 10.18 -26.33 7.00
C LEU A 229 9.77 -27.60 7.74
N GLU A 230 8.73 -27.48 8.53
CA GLU A 230 8.10 -28.64 9.19
C GLU A 230 6.87 -29.09 8.41
N ARG A 231 6.60 -30.38 8.42
CA ARG A 231 5.46 -30.98 7.73
C ARG A 231 4.56 -31.76 8.71
N TYR A 232 3.29 -31.86 8.36
CA TYR A 232 2.39 -32.76 9.09
C TYR A 232 2.84 -34.20 8.94
N LEU A 233 2.72 -34.98 10.02
CA LEU A 233 3.06 -36.38 10.03
C LEU A 233 2.30 -37.16 8.94
N GLY A 234 3.06 -37.84 8.07
CA GLY A 234 2.50 -38.60 6.95
C GLY A 234 2.02 -37.76 5.76
N SER A 235 2.33 -36.47 5.69
CA SER A 235 1.96 -35.57 4.60
C SER A 235 3.14 -34.76 4.09
N MET A 236 3.10 -34.37 2.80
CA MET A 236 4.03 -33.41 2.24
C MET A 236 3.59 -31.95 2.50
N SER A 237 2.42 -31.73 3.10
CA SER A 237 1.91 -30.40 3.40
C SER A 237 2.69 -29.73 4.53
N PRO A 238 3.12 -28.48 4.36
CA PRO A 238 3.78 -27.71 5.41
C PRO A 238 2.88 -27.54 6.64
N SER A 239 3.41 -27.79 7.83
CA SER A 239 2.77 -27.47 9.10
C SER A 239 3.24 -26.14 9.66
N SER A 240 4.54 -25.86 9.54
CA SER A 240 5.15 -24.57 9.90
C SER A 240 6.40 -24.32 9.07
N TYR A 241 6.80 -23.06 8.99
CA TYR A 241 8.09 -22.68 8.43
C TYR A 241 8.66 -21.49 9.21
N THR A 242 9.96 -21.53 9.44
CA THR A 242 10.70 -20.57 10.27
C THR A 242 11.93 -20.11 9.53
N SER A 243 12.11 -18.79 9.45
CA SER A 243 13.33 -18.16 8.94
C SER A 243 14.18 -17.69 10.11
N LYS A 244 15.33 -18.32 10.33
CA LYS A 244 16.33 -17.85 11.29
C LYS A 244 17.18 -16.78 10.66
N ILE A 245 16.97 -15.56 11.06
CA ILE A 245 17.65 -14.40 10.49
C ILE A 245 18.60 -13.74 11.50
N GLN A 246 19.61 -13.05 10.96
CA GLN A 246 20.41 -12.10 11.69
C GLN A 246 20.21 -10.72 11.10
N ILE A 247 19.86 -9.75 11.94
CA ILE A 247 19.78 -8.34 11.58
C ILE A 247 21.20 -7.78 11.64
N ILE A 248 21.63 -7.11 10.56
CA ILE A 248 22.95 -6.49 10.46
C ILE A 248 22.75 -4.99 10.19
N ASP A 249 22.89 -4.18 11.22
CA ASP A 249 22.81 -2.73 11.13
C ASP A 249 24.17 -2.09 11.46
N LYS A 250 24.92 -1.81 10.41
CA LYS A 250 26.27 -1.24 10.54
C LYS A 250 26.27 0.20 11.05
N GLN A 251 25.19 0.96 10.83
CA GLN A 251 25.10 2.35 11.27
C GLN A 251 24.93 2.45 12.78
N ASN A 252 24.16 1.53 13.36
CA ASN A 252 23.88 1.47 14.78
C ASN A 252 24.76 0.45 15.52
N ASN A 253 25.63 -0.26 14.81
CA ASN A 253 26.49 -1.32 15.33
C ASN A 253 25.70 -2.44 16.05
N ILE A 254 24.57 -2.86 15.41
CA ILE A 254 23.67 -3.88 15.93
C ILE A 254 23.79 -5.14 15.08
N GLU A 255 24.01 -6.26 15.76
CA GLU A 255 23.85 -7.61 15.23
C GLU A 255 22.95 -8.39 16.18
N LEU A 256 21.76 -8.82 15.69
CA LEU A 256 20.74 -9.48 16.51
C LEU A 256 20.15 -10.65 15.76
N ASP A 257 20.12 -11.80 16.40
CA ASP A 257 19.42 -12.98 15.87
C ASP A 257 17.92 -12.92 16.18
N TYR A 258 17.11 -13.31 15.21
CA TYR A 258 15.66 -13.34 15.34
C TYR A 258 15.05 -14.44 14.47
N ASP A 259 14.01 -15.10 14.97
CA ASP A 259 13.28 -16.14 14.25
C ASP A 259 11.95 -15.56 13.76
N ILE A 260 11.72 -15.53 12.44
CA ILE A 260 10.45 -15.12 11.84
C ILE A 260 9.68 -16.39 11.47
N PHE A 261 8.48 -16.54 12.03
CA PHE A 261 7.57 -17.64 11.73
C PHE A 261 6.11 -17.17 11.81
N MET A 262 5.15 -18.09 11.63
CA MET A 262 3.72 -17.76 11.72
C MET A 262 3.40 -17.06 13.06
N ASN A 263 2.80 -15.87 12.98
CA ASN A 263 2.45 -14.99 14.12
C ASN A 263 3.64 -14.42 14.91
N ASN A 264 4.88 -14.71 14.53
CA ASN A 264 6.07 -14.08 15.09
C ASN A 264 6.76 -13.23 14.04
N VAL A 265 6.46 -11.93 14.06
CA VAL A 265 6.94 -10.95 13.08
C VAL A 265 8.12 -10.17 13.61
N LEU A 266 9.03 -9.78 12.73
CA LEU A 266 10.11 -8.87 13.09
C LEU A 266 9.66 -7.43 12.87
N ASP A 267 9.72 -6.60 13.90
CA ASP A 267 9.62 -5.14 13.81
C ASP A 267 11.02 -4.53 13.97
N TYR A 268 11.58 -3.96 12.90
CA TYR A 268 12.90 -3.31 12.95
C TYR A 268 13.00 -2.13 11.97
N GLY A 269 13.62 -1.03 12.41
CA GLY A 269 13.85 0.15 11.57
C GLY A 269 12.57 0.81 11.04
N GLY A 270 11.43 0.62 11.71
CA GLY A 270 10.11 1.11 11.26
C GLY A 270 9.46 0.23 10.18
N TYR A 271 10.06 -0.92 9.87
CA TYR A 271 9.53 -1.94 8.97
C TYR A 271 9.10 -3.18 9.76
N ARG A 272 8.06 -3.85 9.26
CA ARG A 272 7.56 -5.11 9.78
C ARG A 272 7.73 -6.19 8.73
N PHE A 273 8.36 -7.29 9.11
CA PHE A 273 8.63 -8.44 8.27
C PHE A 273 7.78 -9.62 8.72
N PHE A 274 7.07 -10.20 7.75
CA PHE A 274 6.22 -11.38 7.96
C PHE A 274 6.75 -12.53 7.13
N GLN A 275 6.69 -13.73 7.66
CA GLN A 275 6.91 -14.92 6.86
C GLN A 275 5.75 -15.08 5.87
N SER A 276 6.04 -15.00 4.56
CA SER A 276 5.03 -15.04 3.51
C SER A 276 5.08 -16.34 2.71
N SER A 277 6.25 -16.68 2.21
CA SER A 277 6.46 -17.85 1.36
C SER A 277 7.91 -18.31 1.44
N TYR A 278 8.26 -19.33 0.67
CA TYR A 278 9.61 -19.88 0.60
C TYR A 278 9.92 -20.41 -0.80
N ASP A 279 11.19 -20.67 -1.08
CA ASP A 279 11.61 -21.22 -2.38
C ASP A 279 11.25 -22.72 -2.48
N GLN A 280 10.98 -23.18 -3.70
CA GLN A 280 10.60 -24.58 -3.93
C GLN A 280 11.68 -25.60 -3.50
N ASP A 281 12.94 -25.20 -3.47
CA ASP A 281 14.06 -26.01 -2.99
C ASP A 281 14.29 -25.92 -1.48
N GLU A 282 13.38 -25.21 -0.75
CA GLU A 282 13.39 -25.04 0.71
C GLU A 282 14.67 -24.35 1.24
N LYS A 283 15.40 -23.61 0.39
CA LYS A 283 16.65 -22.92 0.74
C LYS A 283 16.58 -21.40 0.64
N GLY A 284 15.42 -20.86 0.81
CA GLY A 284 15.22 -19.43 0.79
C GLY A 284 13.87 -19.02 1.32
N THR A 285 13.79 -17.82 1.82
CA THR A 285 12.58 -17.22 2.36
C THR A 285 12.10 -16.03 1.56
N ILE A 286 10.81 -15.86 1.46
CA ILE A 286 10.14 -14.69 0.93
C ILE A 286 9.39 -14.04 2.07
N LEU A 287 9.89 -12.89 2.53
CA LEU A 287 9.26 -12.09 3.57
C LEU A 287 8.37 -11.02 2.95
N SER A 288 7.16 -10.88 3.44
CA SER A 288 6.34 -9.70 3.19
C SER A 288 6.78 -8.57 4.10
N VAL A 289 7.01 -7.39 3.53
CA VAL A 289 7.55 -6.23 4.26
C VAL A 289 6.54 -5.10 4.22
N ASN A 290 6.26 -4.55 5.40
CA ASN A 290 5.29 -3.47 5.56
C ASN A 290 5.88 -2.32 6.37
N LYS A 291 5.70 -1.08 5.90
CA LYS A 291 5.94 0.12 6.68
C LYS A 291 4.63 0.89 6.76
N ASP A 292 4.05 0.94 7.95
CA ASP A 292 2.74 1.54 8.18
C ASP A 292 2.81 2.62 9.27
N PRO A 293 2.99 3.90 8.89
CA PRO A 293 3.00 5.00 9.83
C PRO A 293 1.63 5.30 10.43
N GLY A 294 0.54 4.85 9.81
CA GLY A 294 -0.82 5.01 10.31
C GLY A 294 -1.22 3.99 11.38
N LYS A 295 -0.42 2.94 11.59
CA LYS A 295 -0.69 1.87 12.54
C LYS A 295 -0.95 2.40 13.95
N ILE A 296 -0.02 3.22 14.49
CA ILE A 296 -0.12 3.74 15.86
C ILE A 296 -1.36 4.61 16.05
N PRO A 297 -1.63 5.65 15.22
CA PRO A 297 -2.87 6.42 15.31
C PRO A 297 -4.12 5.54 15.22
N THR A 298 -4.16 4.57 14.33
CA THR A 298 -5.31 3.68 14.16
C THR A 298 -5.57 2.86 15.44
N TYR A 299 -4.53 2.27 16.05
CA TYR A 299 -4.68 1.53 17.31
C TYR A 299 -5.11 2.43 18.47
N ILE A 300 -4.59 3.66 18.56
CA ILE A 300 -5.07 4.66 19.52
C ILE A 300 -6.56 4.91 19.28
N GLY A 301 -6.97 5.12 18.04
CA GLY A 301 -8.36 5.33 17.67
C GLY A 301 -9.25 4.15 18.07
N TYR A 302 -8.84 2.90 17.86
CA TYR A 302 -9.58 1.71 18.30
C TYR A 302 -9.72 1.65 19.82
N THR A 303 -8.66 1.95 20.56
CA THR A 303 -8.69 2.00 22.03
C THR A 303 -9.69 3.07 22.52
N LEU A 304 -9.62 4.28 21.94
CA LEU A 304 -10.57 5.36 22.27
C LEU A 304 -12.01 4.99 21.91
N LEU A 305 -12.20 4.26 20.80
CA LEU A 305 -13.52 3.79 20.37
C LEU A 305 -14.13 2.82 21.39
N ILE A 306 -13.36 1.84 21.84
CA ILE A 306 -13.78 0.87 22.86
C ILE A 306 -14.12 1.61 24.17
N LEU A 307 -13.24 2.49 24.62
CA LEU A 307 -13.46 3.28 25.83
C LEU A 307 -14.70 4.19 25.70
N GLY A 308 -14.90 4.77 24.52
CA GLY A 308 -16.07 5.59 24.21
C GLY A 308 -17.38 4.80 24.27
N PHE A 309 -17.42 3.61 23.70
CA PHE A 309 -18.59 2.72 23.77
C PHE A 309 -18.88 2.31 25.22
N LEU A 310 -17.86 1.88 25.97
CA LEU A 310 -18.03 1.54 27.38
C LEU A 310 -18.55 2.72 28.18
N TRP A 311 -18.00 3.93 27.92
CA TRP A 311 -18.47 5.13 28.62
C TRP A 311 -19.92 5.46 28.29
N VAL A 312 -20.37 5.33 27.03
CA VAL A 312 -21.77 5.57 26.65
C VAL A 312 -22.74 4.67 27.44
N LEU A 313 -22.36 3.43 27.77
CA LEU A 313 -23.20 2.50 28.54
C LEU A 313 -23.46 3.01 29.98
N PHE A 314 -22.46 3.66 30.59
CA PHE A 314 -22.53 4.14 31.97
C PHE A 314 -22.88 5.62 32.06
N ASP A 315 -22.93 6.37 30.97
CA ASP A 315 -23.22 7.81 30.97
C ASP A 315 -24.72 8.05 31.14
N LYS A 316 -25.09 8.60 32.28
CA LYS A 316 -26.48 8.99 32.62
C LYS A 316 -27.09 9.97 31.60
N ASN A 317 -26.28 10.73 30.88
CA ASN A 317 -26.73 11.67 29.85
C ASN A 317 -26.89 11.00 28.48
N SER A 318 -26.51 9.72 28.34
CA SER A 318 -26.67 8.97 27.09
C SER A 318 -28.14 8.63 26.83
N ARG A 319 -28.48 8.44 25.53
CA ARG A 319 -29.81 7.97 25.14
C ARG A 319 -30.10 6.55 25.65
N PHE A 320 -29.06 5.71 25.76
CA PHE A 320 -29.16 4.33 26.22
C PHE A 320 -29.71 4.28 27.68
N HIS A 321 -29.20 5.12 28.56
CA HIS A 321 -29.65 5.16 29.94
C HIS A 321 -31.09 5.60 30.08
N ARG A 322 -31.61 6.43 29.14
CA ARG A 322 -33.01 6.88 29.12
C ARG A 322 -34.00 5.86 28.58
N LEU A 323 -33.51 4.82 27.85
CA LEU A 323 -34.34 3.74 27.33
C LEU A 323 -34.43 2.54 28.29
N SER A 324 -33.57 2.48 29.30
CA SER A 324 -33.52 1.42 30.31
C SER A 324 -34.31 1.77 31.58
N ILE A 325 -34.97 2.91 31.61
CA ILE A 325 -35.93 3.36 32.65
C ILE A 325 -37.30 3.46 32.02
#